data_a6e5e85b39ab21840b8833c34f421857
#
_entry.id   a6e5e85b39ab21840b8833c34f421857
#
_cell.length_a   1.000
_cell.length_b   1.000
_cell.length_c   1.000
_cell.angle_alpha   90.00
_cell.angle_beta   90.00
_cell.angle_gamma   90.00
#
_symmetry.space_group_name_H-M   'P 1'
#
loop_
_entity.id
_entity.type
_entity.pdbx_description
1 polymer ?
#
loop_
_entity_poly.entity_id
_entity_poly.type
_entity_poly.pdbx_seq_one_letter_code
_entity_poly.pdbx_strand_id
1 'polypeptide(L)'
;MIKLVAGRKVVSKTVIVLLVACFLVIPGYVFAGTPNTLAIGTPHKPAFVQNLEELIDVEVEHKTPPSRPVVPTKTDVNIIELLQQLNETLILGYLENLTAFGPRETGTEACDLAAHYLYNTLKNIGLSVRYHNYTDDTVSGSNIEATLFGADPTNIFIICGHYDTVPAGPGADDDGSGVAAVLAAAEIMSKYEFGHTVRFVAFSGEEQGLIGSRLYAEDAYNNKDSIVAVLNADMIAYTATGSDGKQGKIFENIASEWIVDFTQDISVLYNDYIDIQLIPQGETWGSDHYYFWEYGYDAVFYHEFNFNDYYHSADDTIAHMNITYATRFSRLILATLVTMAQAPRPVLEITDITGGLGISTKITNIGDSDAIDVNATIGIKGGLFGFINITSTTSVPLLETQGAVPLKAKFFRLGRITITVIADASNTDQVTKQATGFVLGLFVLKVTSIP
;
A
#
# COMPACT_ATOMS: atom_id res chain seq x y z
N MET A 1 -27.26 -34.24 -22.36
CA MET A 1 -26.85 -32.84 -22.03
C MET A 1 -26.14 -32.88 -20.68
N ILE A 2 -24.83 -33.08 -20.71
CA ILE A 2 -24.00 -33.34 -19.52
C ILE A 2 -23.16 -32.07 -19.29
N LYS A 3 -23.32 -31.45 -18.10
CA LYS A 3 -22.47 -30.34 -17.65
C LYS A 3 -21.15 -30.91 -17.15
N LEU A 4 -20.05 -30.53 -17.83
CA LEU A 4 -18.70 -30.75 -17.31
C LEU A 4 -18.38 -29.68 -16.25
N VAL A 5 -18.10 -30.13 -15.04
CA VAL A 5 -17.47 -29.33 -13.98
C VAL A 5 -15.97 -29.50 -14.14
N ALA A 6 -15.26 -28.42 -14.41
CA ALA A 6 -13.80 -28.43 -14.51
C ALA A 6 -13.20 -28.49 -13.10
N GLY A 7 -12.68 -29.63 -12.72
CA GLY A 7 -11.87 -29.82 -11.53
C GLY A 7 -10.43 -29.34 -11.78
N ARG A 8 -9.92 -28.46 -10.94
CA ARG A 8 -8.49 -28.10 -10.89
C ARG A 8 -7.70 -29.32 -10.46
N LYS A 9 -6.77 -29.76 -11.32
CA LYS A 9 -5.79 -30.79 -10.96
C LYS A 9 -4.67 -30.12 -10.15
N VAL A 10 -4.54 -30.53 -8.89
CA VAL A 10 -3.36 -30.28 -8.07
C VAL A 10 -2.23 -31.12 -8.66
N VAL A 11 -1.20 -30.49 -9.21
CA VAL A 11 0.01 -31.17 -9.65
C VAL A 11 0.94 -31.25 -8.44
N SER A 12 1.21 -32.49 -8.01
CA SER A 12 2.11 -32.79 -6.87
C SER A 12 3.51 -32.25 -7.10
N LYS A 13 4.04 -31.52 -6.12
CA LYS A 13 5.41 -30.95 -6.11
C LYS A 13 6.55 -31.97 -6.33
N THR A 14 6.27 -33.27 -6.29
CA THR A 14 7.24 -34.35 -6.50
C THR A 14 7.75 -34.48 -7.95
N VAL A 15 7.08 -33.87 -8.93
CA VAL A 15 7.46 -33.92 -10.34
C VAL A 15 8.47 -32.83 -10.72
N ILE A 16 8.52 -31.73 -9.95
CA ILE A 16 9.41 -30.58 -10.25
C ILE A 16 10.85 -30.84 -9.78
N VAL A 17 11.04 -31.59 -8.70
CA VAL A 17 12.39 -31.90 -8.17
C VAL A 17 13.19 -32.83 -9.09
N LEU A 18 12.54 -33.63 -9.93
CA LEU A 18 13.22 -34.56 -10.84
C LEU A 18 13.70 -33.96 -12.17
N LEU A 19 13.24 -32.74 -12.51
CA LEU A 19 13.66 -32.05 -13.74
C LEU A 19 14.87 -31.10 -13.55
N VAL A 20 15.20 -30.72 -12.33
CA VAL A 20 16.37 -29.86 -12.02
C VAL A 20 17.67 -30.71 -11.88
N ALA A 21 17.58 -32.00 -11.61
CA ALA A 21 18.74 -32.87 -11.42
C ALA A 21 19.43 -33.32 -12.73
N CYS A 22 18.89 -33.03 -13.91
CA CYS A 22 19.45 -33.54 -15.18
C CYS A 22 20.34 -32.56 -15.96
N PHE A 23 20.67 -31.37 -15.43
CA PHE A 23 21.45 -30.36 -16.16
C PHE A 23 22.83 -30.03 -15.58
N LEU A 24 23.39 -30.89 -14.71
CA LEU A 24 24.73 -30.69 -14.16
C LEU A 24 25.64 -31.86 -14.47
N VAL A 25 26.02 -32.07 -15.73
CA VAL A 25 27.31 -32.69 -16.11
C VAL A 25 27.59 -32.42 -17.59
N ILE A 26 28.40 -31.44 -17.94
CA ILE A 26 29.30 -31.45 -19.09
C ILE A 26 30.54 -30.60 -18.75
N PRO A 27 31.77 -31.12 -18.90
CA PRO A 27 32.98 -30.40 -18.56
C PRO A 27 33.58 -29.66 -19.75
N GLY A 28 34.13 -28.48 -19.43
CA GLY A 28 35.35 -27.94 -20.06
C GLY A 28 35.23 -27.33 -21.44
N TYR A 29 35.30 -25.99 -21.52
CA TYR A 29 36.09 -25.30 -22.54
C TYR A 29 36.66 -24.00 -21.94
N VAL A 30 37.99 -23.94 -22.01
CA VAL A 30 38.78 -22.73 -21.73
C VAL A 30 38.70 -21.81 -22.94
N PHE A 31 38.30 -20.55 -22.76
CA PHE A 31 38.58 -19.46 -23.70
C PHE A 31 39.27 -18.31 -22.98
N ALA A 32 40.40 -17.96 -23.52
CA ALA A 32 41.23 -16.84 -23.07
C ALA A 32 40.72 -15.52 -23.62
N GLY A 33 40.66 -14.53 -22.76
CA GLY A 33 41.03 -13.13 -23.00
C GLY A 33 40.06 -12.24 -23.74
N THR A 34 39.42 -11.33 -22.99
CA THR A 34 39.46 -9.86 -23.22
C THR A 34 38.83 -9.15 -21.99
N PRO A 35 39.21 -7.92 -21.67
CA PRO A 35 39.00 -7.32 -20.37
C PRO A 35 37.71 -6.49 -20.27
N ASN A 36 37.26 -6.34 -19.02
CA ASN A 36 36.29 -5.38 -18.54
C ASN A 36 34.80 -5.63 -18.85
N THR A 37 34.21 -6.54 -18.10
CA THR A 37 32.92 -6.36 -17.49
C THR A 37 33.08 -6.69 -16.01
N LEU A 38 32.89 -5.72 -15.14
CA LEU A 38 32.72 -5.94 -13.70
C LEU A 38 31.54 -6.91 -13.56
N ALA A 39 31.84 -8.16 -13.28
CA ALA A 39 30.84 -9.09 -12.80
C ALA A 39 30.42 -8.57 -11.44
N ILE A 40 29.20 -8.04 -11.36
CA ILE A 40 28.48 -7.88 -10.10
C ILE A 40 28.43 -9.27 -9.53
N GLY A 41 29.22 -9.52 -8.48
CA GLY A 41 29.19 -10.79 -7.77
C GLY A 41 27.76 -11.01 -7.30
N THR A 42 27.14 -12.10 -7.73
CA THR A 42 25.90 -12.56 -7.12
C THR A 42 26.17 -12.71 -5.64
N PRO A 43 25.49 -11.96 -4.77
CA PRO A 43 25.69 -12.08 -3.34
C PRO A 43 25.45 -13.54 -2.95
N HIS A 44 26.33 -14.13 -2.19
CA HIS A 44 26.15 -15.50 -1.70
C HIS A 44 24.98 -15.48 -0.71
N LYS A 45 23.95 -16.30 -0.99
CA LYS A 45 22.88 -16.61 -0.03
C LYS A 45 23.57 -16.99 1.30
N PRO A 46 23.27 -16.31 2.42
CA PRO A 46 23.93 -16.65 3.70
C PRO A 46 23.79 -18.14 4.01
N ALA A 47 24.82 -18.76 4.54
CA ALA A 47 24.84 -20.19 4.83
C ALA A 47 23.72 -20.67 5.78
N PHE A 48 23.12 -19.74 6.53
CA PHE A 48 21.99 -19.95 7.43
C PHE A 48 20.68 -20.29 6.69
N VAL A 49 20.46 -19.71 5.50
CA VAL A 49 19.23 -19.93 4.70
C VAL A 49 19.11 -21.39 4.22
N GLN A 50 20.22 -22.13 4.14
CA GLN A 50 20.20 -23.56 3.75
C GLN A 50 19.63 -24.49 4.84
N ASN A 51 19.56 -24.07 6.10
CA ASN A 51 19.08 -24.90 7.20
C ASN A 51 17.61 -24.64 7.58
N LEU A 52 16.98 -23.56 7.08
CA LEU A 52 15.58 -23.24 7.37
C LEU A 52 14.59 -24.10 6.58
N GLU A 53 14.97 -24.58 5.41
CA GLU A 53 14.10 -25.47 4.60
C GLU A 53 13.80 -26.82 5.29
N GLU A 54 14.60 -27.24 6.27
CA GLU A 54 14.38 -28.50 7.04
C GLU A 54 13.52 -28.33 8.30
N LEU A 55 13.21 -27.09 8.73
CA LEU A 55 12.53 -26.84 10.02
C LEU A 55 11.09 -26.35 9.90
N ILE A 56 10.61 -25.99 8.68
CA ILE A 56 9.29 -25.41 8.51
C ILE A 56 8.40 -26.34 7.66
N ASP A 57 7.99 -27.46 8.23
CA ASP A 57 6.81 -28.22 7.78
C ASP A 57 5.60 -27.80 8.63
N VAL A 58 5.40 -26.50 8.77
CA VAL A 58 4.18 -25.90 9.34
C VAL A 58 3.33 -25.49 8.15
N GLU A 59 2.20 -26.16 7.95
CA GLU A 59 1.11 -25.60 7.13
C GLU A 59 0.77 -24.22 7.70
N VAL A 60 1.37 -23.17 7.14
CA VAL A 60 0.94 -21.80 7.39
C VAL A 60 -0.44 -21.70 6.77
N GLU A 61 -1.46 -21.68 7.61
CA GLU A 61 -2.80 -21.34 7.21
C GLU A 61 -2.72 -19.91 6.65
N HIS A 62 -2.60 -19.78 5.34
CA HIS A 62 -2.63 -18.49 4.69
C HIS A 62 -3.96 -17.82 5.09
N LYS A 63 -3.88 -16.84 5.99
CA LYS A 63 -5.01 -15.97 6.24
C LYS A 63 -5.41 -15.42 4.87
N THR A 64 -6.66 -15.64 4.49
CA THR A 64 -7.24 -14.97 3.33
C THR A 64 -6.95 -13.48 3.52
N PRO A 65 -6.25 -12.82 2.58
CA PRO A 65 -6.06 -11.39 2.69
C PRO A 65 -7.42 -10.75 2.96
N PRO A 66 -7.49 -9.73 3.82
CA PRO A 66 -8.71 -8.98 4.02
C PRO A 66 -9.24 -8.62 2.63
N SER A 67 -10.56 -8.64 2.47
CA SER A 67 -11.21 -8.27 1.20
C SER A 67 -10.46 -7.07 0.63
N ARG A 68 -9.93 -7.22 -0.59
CA ARG A 68 -9.07 -6.24 -1.27
C ARG A 68 -9.56 -4.82 -0.94
N PRO A 69 -8.75 -3.95 -0.31
CA PRO A 69 -9.17 -2.60 -0.01
C PRO A 69 -9.69 -1.96 -1.29
N VAL A 70 -10.88 -1.41 -1.26
CA VAL A 70 -11.44 -0.74 -2.43
C VAL A 70 -10.66 0.57 -2.58
N VAL A 71 -9.96 0.73 -3.71
CA VAL A 71 -9.31 1.99 -4.04
C VAL A 71 -10.39 3.09 -4.05
N PRO A 72 -10.28 4.11 -3.19
CA PRO A 72 -11.32 5.13 -3.09
C PRO A 72 -11.48 5.84 -4.42
N THR A 73 -12.71 6.20 -4.76
CA THR A 73 -12.97 7.11 -5.87
C THR A 73 -12.32 8.46 -5.59
N LYS A 74 -11.86 9.17 -6.62
CA LYS A 74 -11.08 10.43 -6.65
C LYS A 74 -11.49 11.57 -5.68
N THR A 75 -12.37 11.35 -4.73
CA THR A 75 -12.97 12.34 -3.82
C THR A 75 -12.49 12.25 -2.37
N ASP A 76 -11.45 11.45 -2.10
CA ASP A 76 -10.90 11.39 -0.74
C ASP A 76 -10.02 12.61 -0.48
N VAL A 77 -10.64 13.68 -0.01
CA VAL A 77 -10.02 14.98 0.31
C VAL A 77 -8.87 14.78 1.32
N ASN A 78 -9.00 13.80 2.22
CA ASN A 78 -8.00 13.55 3.27
C ASN A 78 -6.66 13.06 2.68
N ILE A 79 -6.65 12.14 1.72
CA ILE A 79 -5.39 11.64 1.13
C ILE A 79 -4.67 12.75 0.38
N ILE A 80 -5.36 13.56 -0.42
CA ILE A 80 -4.75 14.69 -1.12
C ILE A 80 -4.14 15.68 -0.14
N GLU A 81 -4.83 15.97 0.96
CA GLU A 81 -4.31 16.85 2.02
C GLU A 81 -3.04 16.29 2.65
N LEU A 82 -2.99 14.98 2.92
CA LEU A 82 -1.79 14.32 3.44
C LEU A 82 -0.63 14.38 2.43
N LEU A 83 -0.90 14.10 1.15
CA LEU A 83 0.10 14.16 0.09
C LEU A 83 0.69 15.58 -0.09
N GLN A 84 -0.11 16.62 0.10
CA GLN A 84 0.36 18.02 0.03
C GLN A 84 1.27 18.39 1.20
N GLN A 85 1.11 17.78 2.38
CA GLN A 85 1.99 17.97 3.53
C GLN A 85 3.36 17.34 3.29
N LEU A 86 3.45 16.21 2.55
CA LEU A 86 4.71 15.58 2.19
C LEU A 86 5.37 16.36 1.05
N ASN A 87 6.44 17.07 1.37
CA ASN A 87 7.15 17.95 0.42
C ASN A 87 8.67 17.77 0.53
N GLU A 88 9.39 18.34 -0.43
CA GLU A 88 10.86 18.24 -0.52
C GLU A 88 11.58 18.74 0.73
N THR A 89 11.07 19.79 1.36
CA THR A 89 11.69 20.35 2.59
C THR A 89 11.60 19.36 3.74
N LEU A 90 10.48 18.63 3.86
CA LEU A 90 10.31 17.62 4.90
C LEU A 90 11.26 16.43 4.70
N ILE A 91 11.33 15.90 3.49
CA ILE A 91 12.22 14.78 3.15
C ILE A 91 13.68 15.19 3.34
N LEU A 92 14.07 16.34 2.79
CA LEU A 92 15.44 16.86 2.91
C LEU A 92 15.83 17.08 4.38
N GLY A 93 14.95 17.63 5.20
CA GLY A 93 15.22 17.85 6.62
C GLY A 93 15.51 16.57 7.39
N TYR A 94 14.79 15.49 7.12
CA TYR A 94 15.07 14.18 7.73
C TYR A 94 16.40 13.59 7.21
N LEU A 95 16.67 13.70 5.92
CA LEU A 95 17.92 13.24 5.32
C LEU A 95 19.14 13.97 5.89
N GLU A 96 19.09 15.30 5.96
CA GLU A 96 20.19 16.12 6.53
C GLU A 96 20.48 15.72 7.98
N ASN A 97 19.44 15.53 8.80
CA ASN A 97 19.64 15.13 10.20
C ASN A 97 20.22 13.72 10.32
N LEU A 98 19.77 12.76 9.51
CA LEU A 98 20.22 11.38 9.58
C LEU A 98 21.65 11.23 9.06
N THR A 99 21.96 11.83 7.91
CA THR A 99 23.31 11.77 7.31
C THR A 99 24.37 12.55 8.07
N ALA A 100 23.96 13.49 8.93
CA ALA A 100 24.88 14.22 9.82
C ALA A 100 25.63 13.32 10.81
N PHE A 101 25.12 12.12 11.12
CA PHE A 101 25.83 11.13 11.94
C PHE A 101 27.00 10.46 11.19
N GLY A 102 27.08 10.64 9.87
CA GLY A 102 28.06 9.94 9.03
C GLY A 102 27.71 8.46 8.85
N PRO A 103 28.71 7.60 8.62
CA PRO A 103 28.49 6.16 8.55
C PRO A 103 27.91 5.61 9.87
N ARG A 104 26.82 4.87 9.76
CA ARG A 104 26.00 4.37 10.87
C ARG A 104 26.04 2.85 10.97
N GLU A 105 27.23 2.26 10.79
CA GLU A 105 27.39 0.80 10.87
C GLU A 105 26.83 0.29 12.20
N THR A 106 26.00 -0.76 12.16
CA THR A 106 25.39 -1.35 13.37
C THR A 106 26.46 -1.82 14.37
N GLY A 107 26.27 -1.47 15.64
CA GLY A 107 27.23 -1.71 16.71
C GLY A 107 28.24 -0.56 16.93
N THR A 108 28.14 0.54 16.21
CA THR A 108 28.92 1.75 16.41
C THR A 108 28.17 2.83 17.18
N GLU A 109 28.90 3.73 17.83
CA GLU A 109 28.31 4.89 18.52
C GLU A 109 27.46 5.78 17.58
N ALA A 110 27.86 5.92 16.32
CA ALA A 110 27.12 6.70 15.33
C ALA A 110 25.74 6.07 15.04
N CYS A 111 25.67 4.73 14.96
CA CYS A 111 24.41 4.01 14.80
C CYS A 111 23.52 4.17 16.05
N ASP A 112 24.10 4.08 17.27
CA ASP A 112 23.35 4.29 18.51
C ASP A 112 22.81 5.71 18.64
N LEU A 113 23.57 6.72 18.22
CA LEU A 113 23.14 8.12 18.19
C LEU A 113 22.00 8.33 17.19
N ALA A 114 22.09 7.71 16.01
CA ALA A 114 21.01 7.73 15.02
C ALA A 114 19.73 7.04 15.55
N ALA A 115 19.87 5.89 16.23
CA ALA A 115 18.75 5.22 16.91
C ALA A 115 18.07 6.14 17.93
N HIS A 116 18.85 6.86 18.75
CA HIS A 116 18.33 7.82 19.70
C HIS A 116 17.62 9.01 19.03
N TYR A 117 18.17 9.51 17.92
CA TYR A 117 17.53 10.55 17.13
C TYR A 117 16.16 10.08 16.60
N LEU A 118 16.10 8.90 15.99
CA LEU A 118 14.87 8.31 15.45
C LEU A 118 13.82 8.12 16.55
N TYR A 119 14.21 7.51 17.67
CA TYR A 119 13.33 7.32 18.83
C TYR A 119 12.74 8.64 19.33
N ASN A 120 13.58 9.67 19.51
CA ASN A 120 13.11 10.96 20.01
C ASN A 120 12.26 11.70 19.02
N THR A 121 12.58 11.63 17.73
CA THR A 121 11.79 12.22 16.65
C THR A 121 10.38 11.64 16.64
N LEU A 122 10.25 10.33 16.60
CA LEU A 122 8.98 9.61 16.59
C LEU A 122 8.18 9.84 17.89
N LYS A 123 8.84 9.90 19.02
CA LYS A 123 8.21 10.20 20.31
C LYS A 123 7.70 11.63 20.40
N ASN A 124 8.45 12.59 19.87
CA ASN A 124 8.08 14.02 19.91
C ASN A 124 6.85 14.33 19.04
N ILE A 125 6.56 13.55 18.02
CA ILE A 125 5.32 13.65 17.23
C ILE A 125 4.13 12.92 17.86
N GLY A 126 4.31 12.34 19.06
CA GLY A 126 3.23 11.80 19.88
C GLY A 126 2.93 10.32 19.69
N LEU A 127 3.77 9.58 18.99
CA LEU A 127 3.59 8.14 18.79
C LEU A 127 4.07 7.32 19.99
N SER A 128 3.58 6.09 20.11
CA SER A 128 4.10 5.09 21.05
C SER A 128 5.35 4.46 20.47
N VAL A 129 6.52 4.70 21.10
CA VAL A 129 7.80 4.30 20.52
C VAL A 129 8.52 3.31 21.44
N ARG A 130 9.13 2.28 20.84
CA ARG A 130 9.99 1.32 21.55
C ARG A 130 11.28 1.06 20.80
N TYR A 131 12.32 0.68 21.57
CA TYR A 131 13.46 -0.03 21.02
C TYR A 131 13.12 -1.52 20.93
N HIS A 132 13.28 -2.12 19.78
CA HIS A 132 13.30 -3.56 19.60
C HIS A 132 14.77 -4.00 19.59
N ASN A 133 15.31 -4.24 20.80
CA ASN A 133 16.69 -4.63 20.97
C ASN A 133 16.90 -6.09 20.57
N TYR A 134 17.98 -6.36 19.86
CA TYR A 134 18.35 -7.70 19.44
C TYR A 134 19.85 -7.96 19.66
N THR A 135 20.19 -9.23 19.74
CA THR A 135 21.57 -9.73 19.76
C THR A 135 21.62 -10.98 18.90
N ASP A 136 22.50 -10.97 17.95
CA ASP A 136 22.89 -12.11 17.12
C ASP A 136 24.35 -12.49 17.45
N ASP A 137 24.82 -13.64 16.97
CA ASP A 137 26.18 -14.09 17.20
C ASP A 137 27.26 -13.13 16.68
N THR A 138 26.88 -12.22 15.77
CA THR A 138 27.79 -11.30 15.07
C THR A 138 27.69 -9.86 15.58
N VAL A 139 26.49 -9.38 15.91
CA VAL A 139 26.25 -7.98 16.26
C VAL A 139 25.05 -7.84 17.21
N SER A 140 25.05 -6.77 17.98
CA SER A 140 23.88 -6.32 18.77
C SER A 140 23.44 -4.96 18.24
N GLY A 141 22.13 -4.75 18.16
CA GLY A 141 21.54 -3.50 17.66
C GLY A 141 20.13 -3.29 18.17
N SER A 142 19.48 -2.26 17.64
CA SER A 142 18.13 -1.89 18.02
C SER A 142 17.35 -1.43 16.81
N ASN A 143 16.25 -2.08 16.47
CA ASN A 143 15.28 -1.49 15.58
C ASN A 143 14.45 -0.45 16.36
N ILE A 144 13.99 0.60 15.68
CA ILE A 144 13.14 1.62 16.28
C ILE A 144 11.73 1.45 15.70
N GLU A 145 10.78 1.15 16.56
CA GLU A 145 9.37 1.00 16.17
C GLU A 145 8.53 2.09 16.82
N ALA A 146 7.75 2.79 16.01
CA ALA A 146 6.69 3.66 16.46
C ALA A 146 5.32 3.12 16.03
N THR A 147 4.35 3.14 16.93
CA THR A 147 3.01 2.62 16.69
C THR A 147 1.97 3.73 16.73
N LEU A 148 1.19 3.85 15.67
CA LEU A 148 -0.06 4.59 15.60
C LEU A 148 -1.20 3.59 15.71
N PHE A 149 -1.85 3.56 16.88
CA PHE A 149 -2.94 2.61 17.11
C PHE A 149 -4.19 3.00 16.34
N GLY A 150 -4.77 2.05 15.62
CA GLY A 150 -6.04 2.19 14.94
C GLY A 150 -7.23 1.89 15.86
N ALA A 151 -8.44 2.21 15.40
CA ALA A 151 -9.68 1.86 16.08
C ALA A 151 -9.88 0.33 16.19
N ASP A 152 -9.45 -0.41 15.16
CA ASP A 152 -9.29 -1.87 15.17
C ASP A 152 -7.79 -2.20 15.25
N PRO A 153 -7.27 -2.59 16.43
CA PRO A 153 -5.86 -2.89 16.62
C PRO A 153 -5.45 -4.26 16.08
N THR A 154 -6.37 -5.07 15.56
CA THR A 154 -6.07 -6.45 15.12
C THR A 154 -5.27 -6.49 13.85
N ASN A 155 -5.53 -5.60 12.89
CA ASN A 155 -4.81 -5.52 11.64
C ASN A 155 -3.67 -4.50 11.74
N ILE A 156 -2.47 -4.91 11.31
CA ILE A 156 -1.26 -4.10 11.38
C ILE A 156 -0.71 -3.93 9.98
N PHE A 157 -0.42 -2.68 9.61
CA PHE A 157 0.32 -2.31 8.41
C PHE A 157 1.66 -1.74 8.82
N ILE A 158 2.73 -2.09 8.10
CA ILE A 158 4.09 -1.65 8.39
C ILE A 158 4.63 -0.85 7.21
N ILE A 159 5.27 0.28 7.50
CA ILE A 159 6.22 0.95 6.62
C ILE A 159 7.59 0.87 7.27
N CYS A 160 8.62 0.51 6.50
CA CYS A 160 9.96 0.34 7.02
C CYS A 160 11.06 0.72 6.02
N GLY A 161 12.25 0.86 6.54
CA GLY A 161 13.53 1.02 5.88
C GLY A 161 14.64 0.81 6.90
N HIS A 162 15.91 0.76 6.51
CA HIS A 162 17.02 0.57 7.45
C HIS A 162 17.82 1.85 7.68
N TYR A 163 18.23 2.08 8.92
CA TYR A 163 18.95 3.30 9.27
C TYR A 163 20.46 3.09 9.46
N ASP A 164 20.91 1.85 9.52
CA ASP A 164 22.34 1.52 9.47
C ASP A 164 22.90 1.70 8.06
N THR A 165 24.21 1.71 7.92
CA THR A 165 24.91 1.87 6.65
C THR A 165 26.18 1.02 6.66
N VAL A 166 26.76 0.81 5.48
CA VAL A 166 28.14 0.37 5.39
C VAL A 166 29.10 1.40 5.98
N PRO A 167 30.29 0.99 6.46
CA PRO A 167 31.27 1.94 7.03
C PRO A 167 31.86 2.91 5.98
N ALA A 168 31.61 2.70 4.70
CA ALA A 168 32.21 3.49 3.61
C ALA A 168 31.58 4.87 3.40
N GLY A 169 30.29 5.03 3.70
CA GLY A 169 29.54 6.24 3.36
C GLY A 169 28.44 6.62 4.34
N PRO A 170 27.92 7.86 4.23
CA PRO A 170 26.86 8.34 5.11
C PRO A 170 25.48 7.74 4.79
N GLY A 171 25.35 6.94 3.72
CA GLY A 171 24.12 6.27 3.36
C GLY A 171 22.96 7.24 3.21
N ALA A 172 23.07 8.17 2.25
CA ALA A 172 22.01 9.14 2.03
C ALA A 172 20.83 8.50 1.30
N ASP A 173 21.12 7.70 0.30
CA ASP A 173 20.14 6.94 -0.46
C ASP A 173 19.95 5.54 0.14
N ASP A 174 21.03 4.88 0.51
CA ASP A 174 21.10 3.55 1.10
C ASP A 174 21.33 3.63 2.65
N ASP A 175 20.28 3.53 3.53
CA ASP A 175 18.90 3.75 3.19
C ASP A 175 18.31 4.95 3.98
N GLY A 176 19.03 6.08 3.89
CA GLY A 176 18.52 7.35 4.43
C GLY A 176 17.22 7.76 3.73
N SER A 177 17.04 7.43 2.45
CA SER A 177 15.89 7.81 1.64
C SER A 177 14.61 7.12 2.09
N GLY A 178 14.66 5.82 2.34
CA GLY A 178 13.53 5.07 2.88
C GLY A 178 13.20 5.46 4.31
N VAL A 179 14.22 5.64 5.18
CA VAL A 179 13.98 6.13 6.54
C VAL A 179 13.34 7.51 6.54
N ALA A 180 13.73 8.42 5.63
CA ALA A 180 13.08 9.73 5.51
C ALA A 180 11.61 9.61 5.11
N ALA A 181 11.26 8.64 4.24
CA ALA A 181 9.87 8.35 3.89
C ALA A 181 9.09 7.80 5.09
N VAL A 182 9.69 6.90 5.90
CA VAL A 182 9.10 6.38 7.14
C VAL A 182 8.80 7.50 8.12
N LEU A 183 9.77 8.39 8.38
CA LEU A 183 9.60 9.53 9.31
C LEU A 183 8.56 10.53 8.82
N ALA A 184 8.55 10.84 7.51
CA ALA A 184 7.58 11.74 6.92
C ALA A 184 6.16 11.16 6.99
N ALA A 185 5.99 9.88 6.71
CA ALA A 185 4.72 9.18 6.87
C ALA A 185 4.24 9.22 8.33
N ALA A 186 5.14 8.93 9.28
CA ALA A 186 4.84 8.97 10.72
C ALA A 186 4.39 10.37 11.17
N GLU A 187 5.12 11.42 10.79
CA GLU A 187 4.77 12.80 11.15
C GLU A 187 3.40 13.22 10.60
N ILE A 188 3.12 12.87 9.34
CA ILE A 188 1.87 13.25 8.70
C ILE A 188 0.71 12.45 9.31
N MET A 189 0.84 11.12 9.38
CA MET A 189 -0.24 10.24 9.85
C MET A 189 -0.56 10.42 11.33
N SER A 190 0.41 10.79 12.18
CA SER A 190 0.19 11.02 13.62
C SER A 190 -0.86 12.08 13.93
N LYS A 191 -1.21 12.93 12.97
CA LYS A 191 -2.21 14.01 13.12
C LYS A 191 -3.65 13.55 12.84
N TYR A 192 -3.84 12.28 12.45
CA TYR A 192 -5.12 11.73 12.02
C TYR A 192 -5.42 10.40 12.71
N GLU A 193 -6.70 10.02 12.70
CA GLU A 193 -7.17 8.73 13.22
C GLU A 193 -7.37 7.74 12.05
N PHE A 194 -6.99 6.49 12.28
CA PHE A 194 -7.11 5.42 11.29
C PHE A 194 -7.92 4.24 11.83
N GLY A 195 -8.44 3.42 10.93
CA GLY A 195 -9.14 2.20 11.29
C GLY A 195 -8.22 1.12 11.80
N HIS A 196 -7.06 0.97 11.17
CA HIS A 196 -6.10 -0.08 11.48
C HIS A 196 -4.81 0.49 12.06
N THR A 197 -4.08 -0.36 12.79
CA THR A 197 -2.80 0.00 13.41
C THR A 197 -1.72 0.12 12.34
N VAL A 198 -0.89 1.16 12.45
CA VAL A 198 0.30 1.34 11.61
C VAL A 198 1.54 1.33 12.48
N ARG A 199 2.54 0.56 12.06
CA ARG A 199 3.89 0.58 12.63
C ARG A 199 4.85 1.22 11.64
N PHE A 200 5.63 2.17 12.13
CA PHE A 200 6.71 2.84 11.43
C PHE A 200 8.00 2.26 12.00
N VAL A 201 8.77 1.54 11.19
CA VAL A 201 9.93 0.78 11.68
C VAL A 201 11.19 1.21 10.93
N ALA A 202 12.22 1.60 11.69
CA ALA A 202 13.56 1.77 11.16
C ALA A 202 14.42 0.60 11.66
N PHE A 203 14.86 -0.25 10.74
CA PHE A 203 15.69 -1.41 11.05
C PHE A 203 17.16 -1.04 11.18
N SER A 204 17.93 -1.87 11.89
CA SER A 204 19.39 -1.87 11.86
C SER A 204 19.90 -3.28 11.64
N GLY A 205 21.16 -3.42 11.24
CA GLY A 205 21.74 -4.73 10.92
C GLY A 205 21.29 -5.27 9.57
N GLU A 206 20.75 -4.42 8.72
CA GLU A 206 20.46 -4.75 7.32
C GLU A 206 21.75 -5.08 6.60
N GLU A 207 22.71 -4.19 6.67
CA GLU A 207 24.03 -4.25 6.02
C GLU A 207 24.92 -5.42 6.51
N GLN A 208 24.59 -5.98 7.67
CA GLN A 208 25.25 -7.17 8.19
C GLN A 208 24.46 -8.46 7.89
N GLY A 209 23.44 -8.40 7.02
CA GLY A 209 22.67 -9.53 6.53
C GLY A 209 21.26 -9.62 7.09
N LEU A 210 20.52 -8.52 7.09
CA LEU A 210 19.11 -8.41 7.44
C LEU A 210 18.81 -8.85 8.87
N ILE A 211 19.74 -8.63 9.82
CA ILE A 211 19.66 -9.22 11.16
C ILE A 211 18.49 -8.62 11.94
N GLY A 212 18.32 -7.29 11.87
CA GLY A 212 17.28 -6.61 12.63
C GLY A 212 15.88 -6.96 12.15
N SER A 213 15.64 -6.94 10.86
CA SER A 213 14.34 -7.31 10.27
C SER A 213 14.03 -8.79 10.43
N ARG A 214 15.03 -9.66 10.34
CA ARG A 214 14.87 -11.10 10.61
C ARG A 214 14.35 -11.36 12.02
N LEU A 215 15.02 -10.81 13.03
CA LEU A 215 14.63 -11.03 14.43
C LEU A 215 13.31 -10.32 14.76
N TYR A 216 13.01 -9.21 14.10
CA TYR A 216 11.72 -8.54 14.25
C TYR A 216 10.56 -9.37 13.64
N ALA A 217 10.75 -9.92 12.43
CA ALA A 217 9.74 -10.76 11.79
C ALA A 217 9.51 -12.07 12.56
N GLU A 218 10.58 -12.65 13.12
CA GLU A 218 10.50 -13.80 14.00
C GLU A 218 9.69 -13.52 15.27
N ASP A 219 9.97 -12.39 15.94
CA ASP A 219 9.22 -11.96 17.14
C ASP A 219 7.76 -11.68 16.82
N ALA A 220 7.48 -11.01 15.69
CA ALA A 220 6.11 -10.75 15.24
C ALA A 220 5.34 -12.06 15.00
N TYR A 221 5.98 -13.04 14.37
CA TYR A 221 5.40 -14.37 14.14
C TYR A 221 5.12 -15.10 15.46
N ASN A 222 6.09 -15.11 16.39
CA ASN A 222 5.95 -15.75 17.71
C ASN A 222 4.84 -15.09 18.54
N ASN A 223 4.68 -13.77 18.44
CA ASN A 223 3.63 -13.00 19.09
C ASN A 223 2.26 -13.14 18.38
N LYS A 224 2.23 -13.76 17.20
CA LYS A 224 1.03 -13.89 16.35
C LYS A 224 0.46 -12.53 15.94
N ASP A 225 1.34 -11.60 15.66
CA ASP A 225 0.94 -10.29 15.15
C ASP A 225 0.22 -10.45 13.82
N SER A 226 -0.93 -9.79 13.67
CA SER A 226 -1.71 -9.84 12.44
C SER A 226 -1.22 -8.78 11.45
N ILE A 227 0.02 -8.95 10.96
CA ILE A 227 0.57 -8.06 9.94
C ILE A 227 -0.07 -8.41 8.60
N VAL A 228 -0.73 -7.42 7.99
CA VAL A 228 -1.46 -7.56 6.72
C VAL A 228 -0.57 -7.22 5.54
N ALA A 229 0.22 -6.16 5.66
CA ALA A 229 1.16 -5.74 4.62
C ALA A 229 2.38 -5.05 5.23
N VAL A 230 3.54 -5.27 4.60
CA VAL A 230 4.80 -4.58 4.88
C VAL A 230 5.25 -3.84 3.63
N LEU A 231 5.41 -2.53 3.77
CA LEU A 231 5.84 -1.61 2.73
C LEU A 231 7.29 -1.20 3.03
N ASN A 232 8.25 -1.95 2.50
CA ASN A 232 9.67 -1.68 2.68
C ASN A 232 10.16 -0.70 1.63
N ALA A 233 10.74 0.42 2.04
CA ALA A 233 11.34 1.42 1.17
C ALA A 233 12.85 1.41 1.38
N ASP A 234 13.61 1.17 0.32
CA ASP A 234 15.05 1.09 0.40
C ASP A 234 15.64 1.53 -0.93
N MET A 235 16.48 2.59 -0.90
CA MET A 235 17.03 3.28 -2.05
C MET A 235 15.93 3.79 -3.01
N ILE A 236 15.32 4.93 -2.68
CA ILE A 236 14.21 5.53 -3.44
C ILE A 236 14.49 6.95 -3.95
N ALA A 237 15.78 7.35 -4.03
CA ALA A 237 16.11 8.75 -4.31
C ALA A 237 17.11 8.99 -5.44
N TYR A 238 17.72 7.98 -6.04
CA TYR A 238 18.64 8.18 -7.15
C TYR A 238 17.95 8.13 -8.51
N THR A 239 18.39 8.97 -9.42
CA THR A 239 18.01 8.93 -10.85
C THR A 239 19.24 9.15 -11.72
N ALA A 240 19.55 8.21 -12.60
CA ALA A 240 20.66 8.34 -13.55
C ALA A 240 20.38 9.40 -14.63
N THR A 241 19.12 9.54 -15.01
CA THR A 241 18.67 10.52 -16.02
C THR A 241 17.36 11.19 -15.61
N GLY A 242 17.02 12.33 -16.20
CA GLY A 242 15.76 13.02 -15.89
C GLY A 242 14.48 12.24 -16.24
N SER A 243 14.56 11.22 -17.11
CA SER A 243 13.42 10.36 -17.45
C SER A 243 13.10 9.32 -16.38
N ASP A 244 14.11 8.88 -15.63
CA ASP A 244 14.00 7.83 -14.63
C ASP A 244 13.21 8.29 -13.40
N GLY A 245 13.18 9.59 -13.14
CA GLY A 245 12.44 10.19 -12.03
C GLY A 245 10.91 10.04 -12.09
N LYS A 246 10.39 9.22 -13.02
CA LYS A 246 8.98 8.86 -13.16
C LYS A 246 8.72 7.36 -13.09
N GLN A 247 9.73 6.58 -12.86
CA GLN A 247 9.63 5.12 -12.74
C GLN A 247 10.24 4.66 -11.43
N GLY A 248 9.73 3.56 -10.91
CA GLY A 248 10.28 2.87 -9.75
C GLY A 248 10.10 1.37 -9.92
N LYS A 249 10.85 0.59 -9.18
CA LYS A 249 10.70 -0.85 -9.08
C LYS A 249 9.90 -1.21 -7.84
N ILE A 250 9.20 -2.33 -7.92
CA ILE A 250 8.58 -2.97 -6.78
C ILE A 250 8.87 -4.46 -6.87
N PHE A 251 9.39 -5.03 -5.78
CA PHE A 251 9.68 -6.46 -5.68
C PHE A 251 8.61 -7.11 -4.82
N GLU A 252 8.12 -8.27 -5.27
CA GLU A 252 7.02 -8.99 -4.67
C GLU A 252 7.19 -10.51 -4.83
N ASN A 253 6.61 -11.29 -3.92
CA ASN A 253 6.33 -12.70 -4.14
C ASN A 253 4.88 -12.90 -4.59
N ILE A 254 4.50 -14.12 -4.96
CA ILE A 254 3.15 -14.44 -5.44
C ILE A 254 2.06 -14.04 -4.43
N ALA A 255 2.30 -14.19 -3.13
CA ALA A 255 1.34 -13.84 -2.10
C ALA A 255 1.11 -12.32 -2.03
N SER A 256 2.15 -11.56 -2.31
CA SER A 256 2.18 -10.08 -2.21
C SER A 256 1.78 -9.36 -3.50
N GLU A 257 1.48 -10.06 -4.62
CA GLU A 257 1.06 -9.43 -5.89
C GLU A 257 -0.11 -8.44 -5.71
N TRP A 258 -1.01 -8.69 -4.76
CA TRP A 258 -2.12 -7.79 -4.49
C TRP A 258 -1.68 -6.40 -3.99
N ILE A 259 -0.54 -6.31 -3.27
CA ILE A 259 0.01 -5.02 -2.81
C ILE A 259 0.54 -4.24 -4.02
N VAL A 260 1.15 -4.93 -4.99
CA VAL A 260 1.62 -4.31 -6.24
C VAL A 260 0.47 -3.72 -7.02
N ASP A 261 -0.56 -4.54 -7.30
CA ASP A 261 -1.77 -4.09 -8.00
C ASP A 261 -2.40 -2.88 -7.29
N PHE A 262 -2.54 -2.97 -5.97
CA PHE A 262 -3.10 -1.90 -5.14
C PHE A 262 -2.27 -0.61 -5.23
N THR A 263 -0.93 -0.71 -5.12
CA THR A 263 -0.05 0.47 -5.22
C THR A 263 -0.06 1.08 -6.61
N GLN A 264 -0.15 0.27 -7.66
CA GLN A 264 -0.28 0.77 -9.04
C GLN A 264 -1.61 1.53 -9.24
N ASP A 265 -2.72 1.00 -8.71
CA ASP A 265 -4.02 1.68 -8.74
C ASP A 265 -3.96 3.04 -8.01
N ILE A 266 -3.30 3.10 -6.83
CA ILE A 266 -3.04 4.33 -6.07
C ILE A 266 -2.20 5.32 -6.88
N SER A 267 -1.13 4.86 -7.53
CA SER A 267 -0.30 5.71 -8.38
C SER A 267 -1.09 6.35 -9.51
N VAL A 268 -1.97 5.60 -10.16
CA VAL A 268 -2.85 6.11 -11.23
C VAL A 268 -3.88 7.09 -10.66
N LEU A 269 -4.50 6.77 -9.52
CA LEU A 269 -5.54 7.59 -8.91
C LEU A 269 -5.03 8.97 -8.48
N TYR A 270 -3.83 9.03 -7.91
CA TYR A 270 -3.22 10.26 -7.41
C TYR A 270 -2.04 10.75 -8.28
N ASN A 271 -2.05 10.43 -9.58
CA ASN A 271 -0.95 10.72 -10.49
C ASN A 271 -0.52 12.19 -10.52
N ASP A 272 -1.46 13.12 -10.34
CA ASP A 272 -1.16 14.58 -10.30
C ASP A 272 -0.21 14.98 -9.15
N TYR A 273 -0.07 14.14 -8.11
CA TYR A 273 0.75 14.37 -6.92
C TYR A 273 1.95 13.43 -6.83
N ILE A 274 1.85 12.24 -7.44
CA ILE A 274 2.82 11.14 -7.34
C ILE A 274 3.71 11.10 -8.58
N ASP A 275 3.12 10.96 -9.78
CA ASP A 275 3.80 10.88 -11.09
C ASP A 275 4.93 9.83 -11.10
N ILE A 276 4.68 8.63 -10.55
CA ILE A 276 5.58 7.47 -10.51
C ILE A 276 4.86 6.26 -11.10
N GLN A 277 5.46 5.62 -12.09
CA GLN A 277 5.05 4.33 -12.62
C GLN A 277 5.87 3.21 -11.99
N LEU A 278 5.23 2.28 -11.29
CA LEU A 278 5.90 1.11 -10.73
C LEU A 278 6.05 -0.02 -11.74
N ILE A 279 7.22 -0.65 -11.73
CA ILE A 279 7.58 -1.78 -12.58
C ILE A 279 7.80 -3.00 -11.67
N PRO A 280 6.90 -4.00 -11.68
CA PRO A 280 7.07 -5.24 -10.93
C PRO A 280 8.32 -6.00 -11.36
N GLN A 281 9.03 -6.59 -10.41
CA GLN A 281 10.32 -7.27 -10.63
C GLN A 281 10.31 -8.75 -10.24
N GLY A 282 9.32 -9.19 -9.43
CA GLY A 282 9.32 -10.52 -8.81
C GLY A 282 10.20 -10.59 -7.56
N GLU A 283 10.54 -11.80 -7.14
CA GLU A 283 11.19 -12.05 -5.86
C GLU A 283 12.66 -11.58 -5.81
N THR A 284 13.04 -11.00 -4.69
CA THR A 284 14.44 -10.73 -4.30
C THR A 284 14.59 -10.89 -2.80
N TRP A 285 15.80 -11.21 -2.35
CA TRP A 285 16.15 -11.27 -0.91
C TRP A 285 16.96 -10.04 -0.46
N GLY A 286 17.12 -9.05 -1.33
CA GLY A 286 18.07 -7.95 -1.19
C GLY A 286 17.62 -6.80 -0.29
N SER A 287 16.64 -6.96 0.63
CA SER A 287 16.28 -5.96 1.64
C SER A 287 15.36 -6.54 2.72
N ASP A 288 14.96 -5.73 3.70
CA ASP A 288 14.28 -6.09 4.95
C ASP A 288 12.91 -6.78 4.80
N HIS A 289 12.24 -6.63 3.65
CA HIS A 289 10.98 -7.30 3.34
C HIS A 289 11.11 -8.83 3.32
N TYR A 290 12.30 -9.35 3.03
CA TYR A 290 12.54 -10.78 2.75
C TYR A 290 12.11 -11.69 3.91
N TYR A 291 12.51 -11.36 5.14
CA TYR A 291 12.16 -12.22 6.28
C TYR A 291 10.67 -12.17 6.64
N PHE A 292 9.95 -11.13 6.26
CA PHE A 292 8.49 -11.13 6.38
C PHE A 292 7.87 -12.20 5.47
N TRP A 293 8.39 -12.38 4.25
CA TRP A 293 7.96 -13.49 3.38
C TRP A 293 8.26 -14.85 3.98
N GLU A 294 9.44 -15.04 4.57
CA GLU A 294 9.86 -16.31 5.21
C GLU A 294 8.93 -16.68 6.38
N TYR A 295 8.38 -15.70 7.09
CA TYR A 295 7.41 -15.90 8.16
C TYR A 295 5.95 -15.84 7.69
N GLY A 296 5.68 -15.80 6.38
CA GLY A 296 4.34 -15.89 5.79
C GLY A 296 3.54 -14.59 5.82
N TYR A 297 4.19 -13.44 5.98
CA TYR A 297 3.57 -12.14 5.85
C TYR A 297 3.67 -11.61 4.41
N ASP A 298 2.67 -10.87 3.96
CA ASP A 298 2.73 -10.19 2.67
C ASP A 298 3.59 -8.93 2.79
N ALA A 299 4.57 -8.79 1.91
CA ALA A 299 5.50 -7.67 1.90
C ALA A 299 5.91 -7.27 0.49
N VAL A 300 6.26 -6.02 0.29
CA VAL A 300 6.86 -5.51 -0.94
C VAL A 300 8.08 -4.65 -0.63
N PHE A 301 8.97 -4.57 -1.60
CA PHE A 301 10.15 -3.72 -1.55
C PHE A 301 10.11 -2.70 -2.69
N TYR A 302 10.04 -1.43 -2.32
CA TYR A 302 10.10 -0.30 -3.24
C TYR A 302 11.53 0.14 -3.44
N HIS A 303 11.94 0.26 -4.70
CA HIS A 303 13.30 0.62 -5.07
C HIS A 303 13.28 1.56 -6.27
N GLU A 304 14.26 2.41 -6.38
CA GLU A 304 14.48 3.27 -7.52
C GLU A 304 14.64 2.51 -8.84
N PHE A 305 14.37 3.20 -9.97
CA PHE A 305 14.37 2.54 -11.26
C PHE A 305 15.78 2.13 -11.72
N ASN A 306 16.74 3.04 -11.66
CA ASN A 306 18.14 2.75 -11.92
C ASN A 306 18.87 2.57 -10.60
N PHE A 307 19.76 1.61 -10.56
CA PHE A 307 20.59 1.35 -9.39
C PHE A 307 21.59 2.49 -9.21
N ASN A 308 21.77 2.97 -7.97
CA ASN A 308 22.62 4.08 -7.61
C ASN A 308 24.10 3.79 -7.90
N ASP A 309 24.74 4.63 -8.73
CA ASP A 309 26.16 4.52 -9.06
C ASP A 309 27.08 4.75 -7.84
N TYR A 310 26.56 5.37 -6.79
CA TYR A 310 27.29 5.71 -5.55
C TYR A 310 27.05 4.71 -4.41
N TYR A 311 26.29 3.63 -4.67
CA TYR A 311 25.97 2.56 -3.73
C TYR A 311 27.22 2.07 -2.97
N HIS A 312 27.11 1.90 -1.66
CA HIS A 312 28.17 1.42 -0.77
C HIS A 312 29.49 2.21 -0.86
N SER A 313 29.42 3.52 -1.08
CA SER A 313 30.57 4.39 -1.22
C SER A 313 30.49 5.65 -0.37
N ALA A 314 31.62 6.35 -0.24
CA ALA A 314 31.68 7.66 0.44
C ALA A 314 30.89 8.76 -0.29
N ASP A 315 30.53 8.53 -1.54
CA ASP A 315 29.80 9.45 -2.40
C ASP A 315 28.27 9.22 -2.33
N ASP A 316 27.77 8.25 -1.56
CA ASP A 316 26.34 8.13 -1.25
C ASP A 316 25.90 9.25 -0.31
N THR A 317 25.71 10.42 -0.91
CA THR A 317 25.40 11.69 -0.25
C THR A 317 24.19 12.37 -0.86
N ILE A 318 23.56 13.27 -0.11
CA ILE A 318 22.40 14.06 -0.57
C ILE A 318 22.69 14.80 -1.88
N ALA A 319 23.94 15.16 -2.15
CA ALA A 319 24.32 15.85 -3.38
C ALA A 319 24.10 15.03 -4.67
N HIS A 320 24.04 13.71 -4.54
CA HIS A 320 23.80 12.78 -5.65
C HIS A 320 22.38 12.26 -5.73
N MET A 321 21.49 12.72 -4.84
CA MET A 321 20.08 12.35 -4.80
C MET A 321 19.21 13.29 -5.64
N ASN A 322 18.07 12.81 -6.06
CA ASN A 322 16.96 13.57 -6.64
C ASN A 322 15.83 13.72 -5.61
N ILE A 323 15.84 14.79 -4.83
CA ILE A 323 14.87 15.01 -3.75
C ILE A 323 13.43 15.10 -4.27
N THR A 324 13.21 15.63 -5.48
CA THR A 324 11.89 15.63 -6.12
C THR A 324 11.39 14.21 -6.36
N TYR A 325 12.26 13.33 -6.84
CA TYR A 325 11.96 11.93 -7.05
C TYR A 325 11.68 11.20 -5.72
N ALA A 326 12.56 11.34 -4.73
CA ALA A 326 12.36 10.81 -3.38
C ALA A 326 11.02 11.25 -2.77
N THR A 327 10.65 12.55 -2.95
CA THR A 327 9.38 13.09 -2.47
C THR A 327 8.18 12.44 -3.17
N ARG A 328 8.23 12.23 -4.48
CA ARG A 328 7.17 11.55 -5.23
C ARG A 328 7.03 10.10 -4.82
N PHE A 329 8.14 9.40 -4.65
CA PHE A 329 8.14 8.01 -4.22
C PHE A 329 7.58 7.87 -2.80
N SER A 330 8.03 8.73 -1.87
CA SER A 330 7.49 8.78 -0.52
C SER A 330 5.98 9.07 -0.49
N ARG A 331 5.48 9.94 -1.40
CA ARG A 331 4.03 10.18 -1.56
C ARG A 331 3.27 8.95 -2.03
N LEU A 332 3.83 8.17 -2.95
CA LEU A 332 3.23 6.92 -3.40
C LEU A 332 3.07 5.93 -2.24
N ILE A 333 4.15 5.73 -1.47
CA ILE A 333 4.14 4.81 -0.32
C ILE A 333 3.18 5.32 0.75
N LEU A 334 3.19 6.62 1.06
CA LEU A 334 2.25 7.24 2.01
C LEU A 334 0.79 7.04 1.57
N ALA A 335 0.46 7.32 0.30
CA ALA A 335 -0.90 7.15 -0.21
C ALA A 335 -1.38 5.70 -0.12
N THR A 336 -0.50 4.75 -0.45
CA THR A 336 -0.76 3.31 -0.33
C THR A 336 -1.04 2.94 1.12
N LEU A 337 -0.14 3.32 2.04
CA LEU A 337 -0.26 3.04 3.47
C LEU A 337 -1.52 3.66 4.09
N VAL A 338 -1.78 4.94 3.82
CA VAL A 338 -2.96 5.65 4.32
C VAL A 338 -4.24 4.96 3.86
N THR A 339 -4.31 4.60 2.57
CA THR A 339 -5.49 3.92 2.03
C THR A 339 -5.71 2.56 2.66
N MET A 340 -4.65 1.78 2.88
CA MET A 340 -4.72 0.48 3.56
C MET A 340 -5.09 0.60 5.04
N ALA A 341 -4.63 1.64 5.72
CA ALA A 341 -4.87 1.85 7.14
C ALA A 341 -6.26 2.42 7.46
N GLN A 342 -7.02 2.90 6.48
CA GLN A 342 -8.39 3.40 6.70
C GLN A 342 -9.30 2.28 7.19
N ALA A 343 -10.27 2.63 8.04
CA ALA A 343 -11.31 1.68 8.43
C ALA A 343 -12.15 1.32 7.20
N PRO A 344 -12.54 0.04 7.05
CA PRO A 344 -13.53 -0.33 6.08
C PRO A 344 -14.78 0.54 6.23
N ARG A 345 -15.23 1.14 5.15
CA ARG A 345 -16.42 2.01 5.17
C ARG A 345 -17.36 1.70 4.02
N PRO A 346 -18.66 1.82 4.24
CA PRO A 346 -19.60 1.73 3.13
C PRO A 346 -19.52 2.99 2.27
N VAL A 347 -19.71 2.82 0.98
CA VAL A 347 -19.83 3.90 0.01
C VAL A 347 -21.09 3.68 -0.81
N LEU A 348 -22.05 4.59 -0.72
CA LEU A 348 -23.27 4.52 -1.48
C LEU A 348 -23.10 5.15 -2.86
N GLU A 349 -23.53 4.46 -3.90
CA GLU A 349 -23.63 4.96 -5.26
C GLU A 349 -25.07 4.95 -5.75
N ILE A 350 -25.51 6.04 -6.37
CA ILE A 350 -26.78 6.10 -7.09
C ILE A 350 -26.51 5.81 -8.55
N THR A 351 -27.00 4.67 -9.04
CA THR A 351 -26.89 4.29 -10.47
C THR A 351 -27.68 5.26 -11.38
N ASP A 352 -27.71 4.99 -12.66
CA ASP A 352 -28.43 5.84 -13.60
C ASP A 352 -29.93 5.88 -13.30
N ILE A 353 -30.47 7.11 -13.31
CA ILE A 353 -31.89 7.35 -13.18
C ILE A 353 -32.54 7.11 -14.54
N THR A 354 -33.41 6.13 -14.61
CA THR A 354 -34.08 5.72 -15.87
C THR A 354 -35.58 5.99 -15.84
N GLY A 355 -36.13 6.29 -17.01
CA GLY A 355 -37.55 6.44 -17.24
C GLY A 355 -38.23 5.12 -17.65
N GLY A 356 -39.47 5.21 -18.06
CA GLY A 356 -40.32 4.07 -18.46
C GLY A 356 -41.67 4.17 -17.77
N LEU A 357 -42.20 3.08 -17.21
CA LEU A 357 -43.39 3.07 -16.35
C LEU A 357 -43.04 3.66 -14.97
N GLY A 358 -42.89 4.98 -14.89
CA GLY A 358 -42.36 5.69 -13.75
C GLY A 358 -40.86 5.94 -13.82
N ILE A 359 -40.21 6.11 -12.68
CA ILE A 359 -38.76 6.29 -12.50
C ILE A 359 -38.18 5.08 -11.79
N SER A 360 -36.97 4.66 -12.20
CA SER A 360 -36.23 3.58 -11.58
C SER A 360 -34.75 3.95 -11.47
N THR A 361 -34.14 3.60 -10.33
CA THR A 361 -32.71 3.65 -10.07
C THR A 361 -32.34 2.56 -9.05
N LYS A 362 -31.07 2.39 -8.76
CA LYS A 362 -30.57 1.53 -7.68
C LYS A 362 -29.64 2.32 -6.79
N ILE A 363 -29.62 2.00 -5.52
CA ILE A 363 -28.58 2.39 -4.58
C ILE A 363 -27.69 1.18 -4.39
N THR A 364 -26.42 1.28 -4.69
CA THR A 364 -25.44 0.19 -4.54
C THR A 364 -24.44 0.58 -3.47
N ASN A 365 -24.12 -0.32 -2.56
CA ASN A 365 -22.98 -0.16 -1.69
C ASN A 365 -21.72 -0.65 -2.43
N ILE A 366 -20.88 0.27 -2.87
CA ILE A 366 -19.62 0.00 -3.57
C ILE A 366 -18.42 0.05 -2.63
N GLY A 367 -18.65 0.28 -1.33
CA GLY A 367 -17.63 0.29 -0.29
C GLY A 367 -17.19 -1.13 0.11
N ASP A 368 -16.32 -1.19 1.07
CA ASP A 368 -15.68 -2.40 1.60
C ASP A 368 -16.27 -2.88 2.94
N SER A 369 -17.27 -2.18 3.46
CA SER A 369 -18.08 -2.62 4.60
C SER A 369 -19.57 -2.43 4.36
N ASP A 370 -20.38 -3.05 5.22
CA ASP A 370 -21.84 -3.00 5.14
C ASP A 370 -22.39 -1.61 5.52
N ALA A 371 -23.35 -1.10 4.74
CA ALA A 371 -24.05 0.13 5.05
C ALA A 371 -25.24 -0.15 5.96
N ILE A 372 -25.34 0.58 7.08
CA ILE A 372 -26.33 0.37 8.15
C ILE A 372 -27.43 1.45 8.05
N ASP A 373 -28.68 1.02 8.22
CA ASP A 373 -29.85 1.91 8.21
C ASP A 373 -29.95 2.76 6.94
N VAL A 374 -29.79 2.14 5.78
CA VAL A 374 -29.81 2.84 4.49
C VAL A 374 -31.20 3.39 4.20
N ASN A 375 -31.29 4.69 3.95
CA ASN A 375 -32.49 5.37 3.51
C ASN A 375 -32.28 5.94 2.09
N ALA A 376 -33.20 5.66 1.21
CA ALA A 376 -33.14 6.17 -0.16
C ALA A 376 -34.47 6.80 -0.58
N THR A 377 -34.41 7.99 -1.16
CA THR A 377 -35.58 8.77 -1.51
C THR A 377 -35.52 9.27 -2.95
N ILE A 378 -36.60 9.08 -3.72
CA ILE A 378 -36.82 9.76 -5.00
C ILE A 378 -37.80 10.91 -4.75
N GLY A 379 -37.34 12.15 -4.95
CA GLY A 379 -38.18 13.33 -5.04
C GLY A 379 -38.44 13.72 -6.50
N ILE A 380 -39.69 13.99 -6.85
CA ILE A 380 -40.09 14.41 -8.22
C ILE A 380 -40.88 15.68 -8.12
N LYS A 381 -40.40 16.76 -8.76
CA LYS A 381 -41.06 18.05 -8.80
C LYS A 381 -41.26 18.53 -10.23
N GLY A 382 -42.31 19.36 -10.48
CA GLY A 382 -42.59 19.98 -11.77
C GLY A 382 -43.99 19.67 -12.33
N GLY A 383 -44.06 19.21 -13.59
CA GLY A 383 -45.31 18.96 -14.30
C GLY A 383 -45.94 20.21 -14.86
N LEU A 384 -47.12 20.06 -15.50
CA LEU A 384 -47.92 21.17 -16.01
C LEU A 384 -48.35 22.02 -14.81
N PHE A 385 -48.08 23.34 -14.84
CA PHE A 385 -48.33 24.29 -13.76
C PHE A 385 -47.66 23.99 -12.41
N GLY A 386 -46.62 23.12 -12.36
CA GLY A 386 -45.90 22.80 -11.12
C GLY A 386 -46.60 21.84 -10.16
N PHE A 387 -47.69 21.17 -10.58
CA PHE A 387 -48.52 20.34 -9.70
C PHE A 387 -47.95 18.97 -9.36
N ILE A 388 -46.70 18.66 -9.78
CA ILE A 388 -46.02 17.44 -9.38
C ILE A 388 -45.13 17.70 -8.19
N ASN A 389 -45.43 17.06 -7.07
CA ASN A 389 -44.57 16.98 -5.89
C ASN A 389 -44.78 15.62 -5.26
N ILE A 390 -43.91 14.68 -5.57
CA ILE A 390 -44.03 13.27 -5.20
C ILE A 390 -42.73 12.84 -4.55
N THR A 391 -42.83 12.06 -3.48
CA THR A 391 -41.72 11.45 -2.78
C THR A 391 -41.96 9.96 -2.64
N SER A 392 -40.95 9.16 -2.89
CA SER A 392 -40.96 7.71 -2.66
C SER A 392 -39.70 7.35 -1.91
N THR A 393 -39.83 6.72 -0.73
CA THR A 393 -38.70 6.36 0.13
C THR A 393 -38.67 4.84 0.30
N THR A 394 -37.48 4.28 0.36
CA THR A 394 -37.20 2.89 0.72
C THR A 394 -36.13 2.91 1.80
N SER A 395 -36.27 2.07 2.81
CA SER A 395 -35.28 1.89 3.88
C SER A 395 -34.96 0.43 4.02
N VAL A 396 -33.68 0.13 4.23
CA VAL A 396 -33.18 -1.22 4.57
C VAL A 396 -32.24 -1.13 5.75
N PRO A 397 -32.35 -2.00 6.75
CA PRO A 397 -31.52 -1.96 7.95
C PRO A 397 -30.05 -2.28 7.65
N LEU A 398 -29.78 -3.05 6.58
CA LEU A 398 -28.45 -3.47 6.17
C LEU A 398 -28.39 -3.57 4.65
N LEU A 399 -27.38 -2.96 4.05
CA LEU A 399 -27.01 -3.14 2.64
C LEU A 399 -25.57 -3.66 2.59
N GLU A 400 -25.46 -4.94 2.38
CA GLU A 400 -24.16 -5.64 2.32
C GLU A 400 -23.22 -5.03 1.26
N THR A 401 -21.93 -5.21 1.45
CA THR A 401 -20.91 -4.88 0.44
C THR A 401 -21.28 -5.45 -0.93
N GLN A 402 -21.18 -4.63 -1.98
CA GLN A 402 -21.64 -4.94 -3.35
C GLN A 402 -23.15 -5.24 -3.47
N GLY A 403 -23.90 -5.09 -2.40
CA GLY A 403 -25.36 -5.20 -2.40
C GLY A 403 -26.02 -4.01 -3.11
N ALA A 404 -27.26 -4.21 -3.58
CA ALA A 404 -28.02 -3.13 -4.24
C ALA A 404 -29.51 -3.17 -3.87
N VAL A 405 -30.07 -1.97 -3.60
CA VAL A 405 -31.50 -1.76 -3.36
C VAL A 405 -32.14 -1.03 -4.53
N PRO A 406 -33.14 -1.62 -5.19
CA PRO A 406 -33.88 -0.95 -6.24
C PRO A 406 -34.84 0.09 -5.67
N LEU A 407 -34.85 1.28 -6.27
CA LEU A 407 -35.71 2.37 -5.90
C LEU A 407 -36.62 2.74 -7.09
N LYS A 408 -37.96 2.77 -6.89
CA LYS A 408 -38.93 3.02 -7.94
C LYS A 408 -40.02 3.99 -7.51
N ALA A 409 -40.38 4.89 -8.40
CA ALA A 409 -41.56 5.77 -8.22
C ALA A 409 -42.49 5.66 -9.42
N LYS A 410 -43.77 5.27 -9.16
CA LYS A 410 -44.82 5.23 -10.18
C LYS A 410 -45.83 6.34 -9.92
N PHE A 411 -46.21 7.05 -10.97
CA PHE A 411 -47.17 8.14 -10.86
C PHE A 411 -47.82 8.42 -12.22
N PHE A 412 -48.99 9.08 -12.21
CA PHE A 412 -49.69 9.48 -13.42
C PHE A 412 -49.76 11.00 -13.50
N ARG A 413 -49.04 11.63 -14.42
CA ARG A 413 -48.97 13.12 -14.54
C ARG A 413 -48.58 13.53 -15.97
N LEU A 414 -48.47 14.85 -16.20
CA LEU A 414 -48.06 15.44 -17.48
C LEU A 414 -47.09 16.61 -17.27
N GLY A 415 -46.03 16.68 -18.08
CA GLY A 415 -45.12 17.82 -18.18
C GLY A 415 -43.69 17.53 -17.82
N ARG A 416 -42.85 18.57 -17.79
CA ARG A 416 -41.44 18.46 -17.42
C ARG A 416 -41.28 18.24 -15.93
N ILE A 417 -40.32 17.43 -15.55
CA ILE A 417 -40.02 17.12 -14.17
C ILE A 417 -38.53 17.25 -13.86
N THR A 418 -38.22 17.57 -12.62
CA THR A 418 -36.91 17.38 -12.02
C THR A 418 -37.00 16.22 -11.04
N ILE A 419 -36.03 15.33 -11.12
CA ILE A 419 -35.91 14.16 -10.31
C ILE A 419 -34.68 14.35 -9.43
N THR A 420 -34.80 14.16 -8.12
CA THR A 420 -33.72 14.16 -7.18
C THR A 420 -33.73 12.83 -6.43
N VAL A 421 -32.65 12.10 -6.47
CA VAL A 421 -32.45 10.88 -5.70
C VAL A 421 -31.44 11.21 -4.61
N ILE A 422 -31.76 10.86 -3.39
CA ILE A 422 -30.93 11.01 -2.21
C ILE A 422 -30.82 9.65 -1.54
N ALA A 423 -29.61 9.25 -1.16
CA ALA A 423 -29.39 8.08 -0.32
C ALA A 423 -28.41 8.41 0.79
N ASP A 424 -28.68 7.90 1.97
CA ASP A 424 -27.85 8.02 3.18
C ASP A 424 -27.84 6.69 3.95
N ALA A 425 -26.89 6.56 4.85
CA ALA A 425 -26.84 5.49 5.84
C ALA A 425 -26.22 6.02 7.14
N SER A 426 -26.41 5.31 8.26
CA SER A 426 -25.92 5.78 9.57
C SER A 426 -24.39 5.82 9.68
N ASN A 427 -23.69 5.09 8.82
CA ASN A 427 -22.22 4.93 8.82
C ASN A 427 -21.55 5.36 7.50
N THR A 428 -22.21 6.16 6.66
CA THR A 428 -21.58 6.75 5.47
C THR A 428 -22.26 8.06 5.08
N ASP A 429 -21.57 8.86 4.28
CA ASP A 429 -22.06 10.15 3.80
C ASP A 429 -23.27 10.03 2.86
N GLN A 430 -24.09 11.07 2.87
CA GLN A 430 -25.21 11.19 1.97
C GLN A 430 -24.75 11.43 0.53
N VAL A 431 -25.33 10.68 -0.40
CA VAL A 431 -25.14 10.88 -1.85
C VAL A 431 -26.40 11.42 -2.51
N THR A 432 -26.24 12.26 -3.52
CA THR A 432 -27.35 12.87 -4.25
C THR A 432 -27.09 12.82 -5.76
N LYS A 433 -28.11 12.44 -6.54
CA LYS A 433 -28.08 12.48 -8.01
C LYS A 433 -29.33 13.16 -8.55
N GLN A 434 -29.18 14.01 -9.56
CA GLN A 434 -30.28 14.72 -10.17
C GLN A 434 -30.44 14.38 -11.65
N ALA A 435 -31.68 14.45 -12.12
CA ALA A 435 -32.01 14.28 -13.53
C ALA A 435 -33.25 15.12 -13.91
N THR A 436 -33.41 15.38 -15.19
CA THR A 436 -34.65 15.97 -15.76
C THR A 436 -35.33 14.96 -16.67
N GLY A 437 -36.64 15.08 -16.80
CA GLY A 437 -37.43 14.22 -17.67
C GLY A 437 -38.73 14.88 -18.12
N PHE A 438 -39.48 14.16 -18.96
CA PHE A 438 -40.83 14.55 -19.35
C PHE A 438 -41.80 13.40 -19.11
N VAL A 439 -42.91 13.70 -18.45
CA VAL A 439 -43.94 12.71 -18.12
C VAL A 439 -45.13 12.84 -19.05
N LEU A 440 -45.59 11.69 -19.60
CA LEU A 440 -46.79 11.56 -20.34
C LEU A 440 -47.65 10.40 -19.79
N GLY A 441 -48.61 10.71 -18.96
CA GLY A 441 -49.42 9.72 -18.28
C GLY A 441 -48.62 8.93 -17.23
N LEU A 442 -48.44 7.63 -17.44
CA LEU A 442 -47.60 6.74 -16.61
C LEU A 442 -46.14 6.67 -17.10
N PHE A 443 -45.87 7.17 -18.30
CA PHE A 443 -44.56 7.05 -18.91
C PHE A 443 -43.68 8.25 -18.65
N VAL A 444 -42.47 8.02 -18.22
CA VAL A 444 -41.39 9.02 -18.14
C VAL A 444 -40.48 8.86 -19.34
N LEU A 445 -40.50 9.90 -20.19
CA LEU A 445 -39.75 9.93 -21.44
C LEU A 445 -38.48 10.79 -21.23
N LYS A 446 -37.41 10.43 -21.93
CA LYS A 446 -36.19 11.25 -22.07
C LYS A 446 -35.64 11.75 -20.70
N VAL A 447 -35.23 10.81 -19.85
CA VAL A 447 -34.47 11.18 -18.62
C VAL A 447 -33.04 11.56 -19.03
N THR A 448 -32.56 12.70 -18.52
CA THR A 448 -31.21 13.21 -18.73
C THR A 448 -30.61 13.56 -17.38
N SER A 449 -29.51 12.92 -17.00
CA SER A 449 -28.78 13.24 -15.78
C SER A 449 -28.25 14.68 -15.83
N ILE A 450 -28.25 15.34 -14.70
CA ILE A 450 -27.60 16.63 -14.47
C ILE A 450 -26.23 16.31 -13.88
N PRO A 451 -25.12 16.84 -14.45
CA PRO A 451 -23.78 16.64 -13.90
C PRO A 451 -23.66 17.07 -12.45
#